data_d94ec74e3cd787fdf162ff2f6eb71e52
#
_entry.id   d94ec74e3cd787fdf162ff2f6eb71e52
#
_cell.length_a   1.000
_cell.length_b   1.000
_cell.length_c   1.000
_cell.angle_alpha   90.00
_cell.angle_beta   90.00
_cell.angle_gamma   90.00
#
_symmetry.space_group_name_H-M   'P 1'
#
loop_
_entity.id
_entity.type
_entity.pdbx_description
1 polymer ?
#
loop_
_entity_poly.entity_id
_entity_poly.type
_entity_poly.pdbx_seq_one_letter_code
_entity_poly.pdbx_strand_id
1 'polypeptide(L)'
;LACEKFATEAWTRFQDIPGLKSPDLSFIQGNVTSVDFKGKIAHIVDSETNCNRTEFYDYLIASSGLRRTFPTVPQSLRRDEFLKEAKEHMSNIKNARDGIVVVGGGMLVFSIT
;
A
#
# COMPACT_ATOMS: atom_id res chain seq x y z
N LEU A 1 4.93 12.72 3.94
CA LEU A 1 5.35 11.94 5.15
C LEU A 1 6.40 12.67 5.99
N ALA A 2 6.22 13.97 6.25
CA ALA A 2 7.15 14.76 7.08
C ALA A 2 6.83 14.67 8.59
N CYS A 3 5.71 14.06 8.98
CA CYS A 3 5.25 13.97 10.37
C CYS A 3 4.89 12.53 10.73
N GLU A 4 5.49 12.02 11.82
CA GLU A 4 5.22 10.67 12.33
C GLU A 4 3.75 10.48 12.75
N LYS A 5 3.16 11.53 13.35
CA LYS A 5 1.74 11.51 13.72
C LYS A 5 0.85 11.29 12.50
N PHE A 6 1.11 12.01 11.41
CA PHE A 6 0.37 11.86 10.17
C PHE A 6 0.54 10.45 9.57
N ALA A 7 1.77 9.92 9.55
CA ALA A 7 2.01 8.56 9.06
C ALA A 7 1.23 7.50 9.87
N THR A 8 1.12 7.70 11.18
CA THR A 8 0.38 6.80 12.07
C THR A 8 -1.13 6.85 11.83
N GLU A 9 -1.67 8.06 11.60
CA GLU A 9 -3.11 8.30 11.37
C GLU A 9 -3.54 7.92 9.94
N ALA A 10 -2.63 8.04 8.97
CA ALA A 10 -2.91 7.74 7.57
C ALA A 10 -3.13 6.24 7.28
N TRP A 11 -2.69 5.37 8.18
CA TRP A 11 -2.88 3.93 8.03
C TRP A 11 -4.21 3.48 8.64
N THR A 12 -5.15 3.12 7.78
CA THR A 12 -6.43 2.55 8.19
C THR A 12 -6.67 1.24 7.46
N ARG A 13 -7.09 0.19 8.17
CA ARG A 13 -7.46 -1.08 7.53
C ARG A 13 -8.76 -0.90 6.76
N PHE A 14 -8.88 -1.51 5.60
CA PHE A 14 -10.10 -1.43 4.79
C PHE A 14 -11.34 -1.92 5.55
N GLN A 15 -11.21 -2.98 6.32
CA GLN A 15 -12.29 -3.51 7.16
C GLN A 15 -12.77 -2.55 8.26
N ASP A 16 -11.96 -1.55 8.63
CA ASP A 16 -12.30 -0.56 9.65
C ASP A 16 -13.00 0.67 9.05
N ILE A 17 -13.01 0.79 7.73
CA ILE A 17 -13.67 1.90 7.01
C ILE A 17 -15.18 1.65 7.02
N PRO A 18 -15.99 2.57 7.61
CA PRO A 18 -17.44 2.34 7.76
C PRO A 18 -18.17 2.06 6.43
N GLY A 19 -17.78 2.74 5.35
CA GLY A 19 -18.39 2.57 4.03
C GLY A 19 -18.07 1.23 3.34
N LEU A 20 -17.12 0.46 3.87
CA LEU A 20 -16.73 -0.85 3.36
C LEU A 20 -17.21 -2.01 4.24
N LYS A 21 -18.00 -1.73 5.26
CA LYS A 21 -18.61 -2.75 6.14
C LYS A 21 -19.88 -3.30 5.48
N SER A 22 -19.72 -4.36 4.70
CA SER A 22 -20.83 -5.10 4.10
C SER A 22 -20.58 -6.60 4.24
N PRO A 23 -21.64 -7.42 4.48
CA PRO A 23 -21.50 -8.87 4.48
C PRO A 23 -21.11 -9.44 3.11
N ASP A 24 -21.34 -8.66 2.03
CA ASP A 24 -21.01 -9.05 0.66
C ASP A 24 -19.56 -8.73 0.27
N LEU A 25 -18.79 -8.07 1.16
CA LEU A 25 -17.39 -7.73 0.93
C LEU A 25 -16.47 -8.62 1.77
N SER A 26 -15.51 -9.23 1.11
CA SER A 26 -14.39 -9.93 1.76
C SER A 26 -13.06 -9.30 1.38
N PHE A 27 -12.15 -9.22 2.35
CA PHE A 27 -10.81 -8.68 2.15
C PHE A 27 -9.78 -9.79 2.28
N ILE A 28 -8.91 -9.90 1.30
CA ILE A 28 -7.78 -10.82 1.30
C ILE A 28 -6.51 -9.98 1.19
N GLN A 29 -5.66 -10.06 2.19
CA GLN A 29 -4.35 -9.42 2.13
C GLN A 29 -3.34 -10.39 1.55
N GLY A 30 -2.90 -10.13 0.31
CA GLY A 30 -2.00 -11.05 -0.37
C GLY A 30 -1.49 -10.53 -1.70
N ASN A 31 -0.61 -11.33 -2.30
CA ASN A 31 -0.10 -11.09 -3.64
C ASN A 31 -0.82 -11.97 -4.66
N VAL A 32 -1.42 -11.37 -5.67
CA VAL A 32 -1.93 -12.08 -6.83
C VAL A 32 -0.74 -12.51 -7.69
N THR A 33 -0.51 -13.82 -7.77
CA THR A 33 0.63 -14.40 -8.48
C THR A 33 0.33 -14.73 -9.94
N SER A 34 -0.91 -15.12 -10.22
CA SER A 34 -1.37 -15.37 -11.59
C SER A 34 -2.89 -15.26 -11.70
N VAL A 35 -3.36 -15.02 -12.90
CA VAL A 35 -4.79 -14.99 -13.24
C VAL A 35 -5.02 -15.85 -14.47
N ASP A 36 -5.89 -16.85 -14.34
CA ASP A 36 -6.42 -17.60 -15.47
C ASP A 36 -7.71 -16.94 -15.97
N PHE A 37 -7.62 -16.25 -17.09
CA PHE A 37 -8.75 -15.54 -17.68
C PHE A 37 -9.80 -16.49 -18.31
N LYS A 38 -9.38 -17.71 -18.71
CA LYS A 38 -10.32 -18.70 -19.29
C LYS A 38 -11.08 -19.41 -18.18
N GLY A 39 -10.37 -19.84 -17.14
CA GLY A 39 -10.97 -20.48 -15.98
C GLY A 39 -11.62 -19.50 -15.01
N LYS A 40 -11.42 -18.18 -15.19
CA LYS A 40 -11.86 -17.13 -14.26
C LYS A 40 -11.38 -17.38 -12.82
N ILE A 41 -10.06 -17.62 -12.69
CA ILE A 41 -9.42 -18.00 -11.44
C ILE A 41 -8.28 -17.03 -11.16
N ALA A 42 -8.21 -16.50 -9.93
CA ALA A 42 -7.07 -15.76 -9.42
C ALA A 42 -6.32 -16.59 -8.37
N HIS A 43 -5.01 -16.70 -8.53
CA HIS A 43 -4.13 -17.35 -7.55
C HIS A 43 -3.48 -16.30 -6.68
N ILE A 44 -3.62 -16.46 -5.37
CA ILE A 44 -3.21 -15.47 -4.37
C ILE A 44 -2.31 -16.19 -3.35
N VAL A 45 -1.21 -15.54 -2.99
CA VAL A 45 -0.43 -15.92 -1.80
C VAL A 45 -0.84 -15.00 -0.68
N ASP A 46 -1.50 -15.54 0.33
CA ASP A 46 -1.92 -14.81 1.52
C ASP A 46 -0.70 -14.32 2.31
N SER A 47 -0.65 -13.03 2.63
CA SER A 47 0.51 -12.42 3.29
C SER A 47 0.61 -12.73 4.79
N GLU A 48 -0.46 -13.19 5.42
CA GLU A 48 -0.46 -13.54 6.84
C GLU A 48 -0.06 -15.00 7.05
N THR A 49 -0.60 -15.89 6.23
CA THR A 49 -0.43 -17.34 6.38
C THR A 49 0.61 -17.95 5.46
N ASN A 50 1.06 -17.21 4.44
CA ASN A 50 1.89 -17.70 3.33
C ASN A 50 1.26 -18.89 2.56
N CYS A 51 -0.04 -19.08 2.70
CA CYS A 51 -0.76 -20.14 2.01
C CYS A 51 -1.22 -19.69 0.63
N ASN A 52 -1.20 -20.63 -0.32
CA ASN A 52 -1.81 -20.42 -1.62
C ASN A 52 -3.32 -20.49 -1.50
N ARG A 53 -3.99 -19.49 -2.02
CA ARG A 53 -5.44 -19.37 -2.09
C ARG A 53 -5.88 -19.19 -3.53
N THR A 54 -7.03 -19.73 -3.85
CA THR A 54 -7.64 -19.64 -5.19
C THR A 54 -9.01 -19.01 -5.06
N GLU A 55 -9.23 -17.93 -5.79
CA GLU A 55 -10.51 -17.23 -5.84
C GLU A 55 -11.11 -17.29 -7.25
N PHE A 56 -12.38 -17.65 -7.32
CA PHE A 56 -13.16 -17.65 -8.56
C PHE A 56 -13.87 -16.30 -8.72
N TYR A 57 -13.97 -15.82 -9.95
CA TYR A 57 -14.63 -14.55 -10.23
C TYR A 57 -15.49 -14.60 -11.49
N ASP A 58 -16.54 -13.84 -11.52
CA ASP A 58 -17.31 -13.58 -12.73
C ASP A 58 -16.78 -12.35 -13.47
N TYR A 59 -16.39 -11.33 -12.71
CA TYR A 59 -15.79 -10.10 -13.19
C TYR A 59 -14.52 -9.79 -12.39
N LEU A 60 -13.48 -9.35 -13.07
CA LEU A 60 -12.21 -8.95 -12.46
C LEU A 60 -11.90 -7.49 -12.78
N ILE A 61 -11.63 -6.70 -11.75
CA ILE A 61 -11.12 -5.34 -11.88
C ILE A 61 -9.69 -5.32 -11.35
N ALA A 62 -8.70 -5.10 -12.23
CA ALA A 62 -7.32 -4.98 -11.84
C ALA A 62 -6.94 -3.51 -11.63
N SER A 63 -6.69 -3.11 -10.39
CA SER A 63 -6.24 -1.76 -10.01
C SER A 63 -5.04 -1.81 -9.08
N SER A 64 -4.03 -2.59 -9.45
CA SER A 64 -2.80 -2.84 -8.69
C SER A 64 -1.87 -1.63 -8.60
N GLY A 65 -2.18 -0.52 -9.28
CA GLY A 65 -1.37 0.68 -9.31
C GLY A 65 -0.07 0.52 -10.09
N LEU A 66 0.87 1.42 -9.83
CA LEU A 66 2.19 1.44 -10.47
C LEU A 66 3.26 1.08 -9.44
N ARG A 67 4.25 0.31 -9.90
CA ARG A 67 5.45 0.04 -9.10
C ARG A 67 6.34 1.28 -9.09
N ARG A 68 6.35 2.00 -7.97
CA ARG A 68 7.18 3.18 -7.75
C ARG A 68 7.95 3.03 -6.45
N THR A 69 9.08 3.72 -6.35
CA THR A 69 9.88 3.74 -5.13
C THR A 69 9.23 4.60 -4.05
N PHE A 70 9.48 4.26 -2.78
CA PHE A 70 9.15 5.11 -1.65
C PHE A 70 9.83 6.49 -1.80
N PRO A 71 9.20 7.62 -1.43
CA PRO A 71 7.95 7.75 -0.70
C PRO A 71 6.68 7.85 -1.57
N THR A 72 6.81 7.72 -2.90
CA THR A 72 5.66 7.87 -3.80
C THR A 72 4.62 6.77 -3.59
N VAL A 73 5.08 5.53 -3.36
CA VAL A 73 4.25 4.40 -3.00
C VAL A 73 4.94 3.64 -1.86
N PRO A 74 4.25 3.36 -0.74
CA PRO A 74 4.76 2.49 0.30
C PRO A 74 5.09 1.10 -0.28
N GLN A 75 6.19 0.51 0.15
CA GLN A 75 6.60 -0.83 -0.31
C GLN A 75 6.08 -1.92 0.62
N SER A 76 5.84 -1.57 1.87
CA SER A 76 5.39 -2.48 2.92
C SER A 76 3.89 -2.74 2.86
N LEU A 77 3.51 -3.98 3.10
CA LEU A 77 2.12 -4.43 3.20
C LEU A 77 1.62 -4.41 4.66
N ARG A 78 2.49 -4.19 5.63
CA ARG A 78 2.19 -4.19 7.05
C ARG A 78 2.40 -2.81 7.65
N ARG A 79 1.58 -2.48 8.67
CA ARG A 79 1.63 -1.18 9.33
C ARG A 79 2.96 -0.89 10.01
N ASP A 80 3.52 -1.86 10.70
CA ASP A 80 4.79 -1.74 11.39
C ASP A 80 5.96 -1.48 10.43
N GLU A 81 5.99 -2.18 9.30
CA GLU A 81 6.96 -1.97 8.23
C GLU A 81 6.81 -0.60 7.58
N PHE A 82 5.57 -0.18 7.28
CA PHE A 82 5.29 1.15 6.75
C PHE A 82 5.78 2.27 7.68
N LEU A 83 5.51 2.14 8.98
CA LEU A 83 5.96 3.14 9.95
C LEU A 83 7.49 3.18 10.06
N LYS A 84 8.17 2.04 9.91
CA LYS A 84 9.62 1.97 9.85
C LYS A 84 10.17 2.68 8.60
N GLU A 85 9.63 2.37 7.41
CA GLU A 85 9.98 3.05 6.16
C GLU A 85 9.79 4.57 6.28
N ALA A 86 8.66 5.02 6.84
CA ALA A 86 8.36 6.42 7.03
C ALA A 86 9.35 7.11 8.00
N LYS A 87 9.70 6.47 9.10
CA LYS A 87 10.71 6.98 10.07
C LYS A 87 12.09 7.11 9.45
N GLU A 88 12.51 6.09 8.71
CA GLU A 88 13.81 6.10 8.01
C GLU A 88 13.86 7.23 6.99
N HIS A 89 12.81 7.41 6.20
CA HIS A 89 12.72 8.50 5.24
C HIS A 89 12.78 9.88 5.91
N MET A 90 12.03 10.08 6.99
CA MET A 90 12.05 11.34 7.77
C MET A 90 13.43 11.61 8.36
N SER A 91 14.12 10.57 8.85
CA SER A 91 15.49 10.68 9.36
C SER A 91 16.46 11.10 8.26
N ASN A 92 16.37 10.48 7.09
CA ASN A 92 17.22 10.82 5.94
C ASN A 92 17.01 12.27 5.50
N ILE A 93 15.75 12.75 5.46
CA ILE A 93 15.43 14.15 5.16
C ILE A 93 16.04 15.09 6.21
N LYS A 94 15.88 14.80 7.50
CA LYS A 94 16.41 15.64 8.59
C LYS A 94 17.94 15.69 8.62
N ASN A 95 18.60 14.63 8.20
CA ASN A 95 20.06 14.50 8.21
C ASN A 95 20.71 14.97 6.88
N ALA A 96 19.93 15.41 5.91
CA ALA A 96 20.46 15.94 4.66
C ALA A 96 21.20 17.26 4.89
N ARG A 97 22.52 17.26 4.67
CA ARG A 97 23.40 18.43 4.92
C ARG A 97 23.44 19.41 3.74
N ASP A 98 23.34 18.88 2.53
CA ASP A 98 23.51 19.65 1.28
C ASP A 98 22.17 20.10 0.65
N GLY A 99 21.08 19.95 1.43
CA GLY A 99 19.73 20.28 1.00
C GLY A 99 18.99 19.09 0.38
N ILE A 100 17.74 19.35 -0.03
CA ILE A 100 16.86 18.35 -0.63
C ILE A 100 16.38 18.86 -1.96
N VAL A 101 16.53 18.06 -3.00
CA VAL A 101 15.99 18.36 -4.33
C VAL A 101 14.67 17.62 -4.51
N VAL A 102 13.61 18.36 -4.77
CA VAL A 102 12.28 17.79 -5.07
C VAL A 102 12.06 17.85 -6.57
N VAL A 103 11.89 16.68 -7.17
CA VAL A 103 11.61 16.55 -8.60
C VAL A 103 10.15 16.13 -8.81
N GLY A 104 9.40 16.96 -9.50
CA GLY A 104 7.98 16.77 -9.77
C GLY A 104 7.12 17.83 -9.06
N GLY A 105 5.99 18.20 -9.66
CA GLY A 105 5.08 19.26 -9.17
C GLY A 105 3.67 18.77 -8.90
N GLY A 106 3.47 17.49 -8.56
CA GLY A 106 2.16 16.94 -8.24
C GLY A 106 1.65 17.31 -6.84
N MET A 107 0.42 17.00 -6.55
CA MET A 107 -0.28 17.32 -5.28
C MET A 107 0.45 16.81 -4.02
N LEU A 108 1.35 15.84 -4.13
CA LEU A 108 2.15 15.30 -3.03
C LEU A 108 3.32 16.22 -2.59
N VAL A 109 3.70 17.21 -3.40
CA VAL A 109 4.81 18.12 -3.10
C VAL A 109 4.42 19.16 -2.04
N PHE A 110 3.17 19.53 -1.94
CA PHE A 110 2.67 20.51 -0.98
C PHE A 110 2.63 20.03 0.49
N SER A 111 2.94 18.77 0.76
CA SER A 111 2.98 18.20 2.11
C SER A 111 4.33 18.31 2.83
N ILE A 112 5.32 19.03 2.26
CA ILE A 112 6.70 19.07 2.76
C ILE A 112 7.03 20.40 3.46
N THR A 113 6.04 21.25 3.69
CA THR A 113 6.23 22.53 4.46
C THR A 113 6.00 22.32 5.94
#